data_766bd22a50463102648c57a2f9fa9a2d
#
_entry.id   766bd22a50463102648c57a2f9fa9a2d
#
_cell.length_a   1.000
_cell.length_b   1.000
_cell.length_c   1.000
_cell.angle_alpha   90.00
_cell.angle_beta   90.00
_cell.angle_gamma   90.00
#
_symmetry.space_group_name_H-M   'P 1'
#
loop_
_entity.id
_entity.type
_entity.pdbx_description
1 polymer ?
#
loop_
_entity_poly.entity_id
_entity_poly.type
_entity_poly.pdbx_seq_one_letter_code
_entity_poly.pdbx_strand_id
1 'polypeptide(L)'
;MENPKNNNSSLKAIIAVLAVLLIGSLVYIFKLSSDTEVVKTELTTTMTEKESVMKDLQELKATYDAAIAENTSMSDELIQERDKVVALMDDLNKSKGDVSKFRSQVQAMQGKMKTLVAENDELKKQNGVLTTQRDSTIVVLGESKKYNEVLVGQNEELAKTVERGSKLSVLNTKTAA
;
A
#
# COMPACT_ATOMS: atom_id res chain seq x y z
N MET A 1 79.62 31.46 56.59
CA MET A 1 78.21 31.05 56.70
C MET A 1 77.54 31.40 55.36
N GLU A 2 77.44 30.43 54.47
CA GLU A 2 76.76 30.63 53.20
C GLU A 2 75.27 30.42 53.39
N ASN A 3 74.52 31.41 52.96
CA ASN A 3 73.09 31.43 53.04
C ASN A 3 72.51 30.60 51.87
N PRO A 4 71.70 29.56 52.08
CA PRO A 4 71.16 28.78 50.97
C PRO A 4 70.15 29.65 50.19
N LYS A 5 70.47 29.95 48.91
CA LYS A 5 69.66 30.63 47.98
C LYS A 5 68.41 29.83 47.75
N ASN A 6 67.31 30.29 48.29
CA ASN A 6 66.02 29.63 48.31
C ASN A 6 65.48 29.52 46.86
N ASN A 7 65.53 28.32 46.32
CA ASN A 7 65.09 28.00 44.93
C ASN A 7 63.57 27.98 44.76
N ASN A 8 62.87 28.95 45.37
CA ASN A 8 61.39 29.09 45.25
C ASN A 8 60.93 29.47 43.84
N SER A 9 61.79 29.88 42.96
CA SER A 9 61.51 30.28 41.59
C SER A 9 61.23 29.04 40.72
N SER A 10 62.06 27.96 40.86
CA SER A 10 61.84 26.72 40.12
C SER A 10 60.61 25.96 40.62
N LEU A 11 60.36 25.99 41.94
CA LEU A 11 59.15 25.39 42.51
C LEU A 11 57.86 26.08 42.00
N LYS A 12 57.84 27.39 41.91
CA LYS A 12 56.75 28.20 41.38
C LYS A 12 56.52 27.92 39.88
N ALA A 13 57.59 27.74 39.10
CA ALA A 13 57.49 27.40 37.68
C ALA A 13 56.89 26.00 37.49
N ILE A 14 57.28 25.01 38.27
CA ILE A 14 56.73 23.66 38.25
C ILE A 14 55.26 23.68 38.62
N ILE A 15 54.85 24.39 39.65
CA ILE A 15 53.44 24.53 40.05
C ILE A 15 52.61 25.20 38.95
N ALA A 16 53.14 26.22 38.30
CA ALA A 16 52.46 26.89 37.20
C ALA A 16 52.22 25.93 35.99
N VAL A 17 53.24 25.16 35.63
CA VAL A 17 53.09 24.14 34.54
C VAL A 17 52.09 23.08 34.92
N LEU A 18 52.09 22.57 36.15
CA LEU A 18 51.11 21.57 36.62
C LEU A 18 49.70 22.16 36.63
N ALA A 19 49.52 23.41 37.04
CA ALA A 19 48.21 24.08 36.99
C ALA A 19 47.68 24.22 35.58
N VAL A 20 48.51 24.56 34.60
CA VAL A 20 48.12 24.64 33.17
C VAL A 20 47.75 23.27 32.63
N LEU A 21 48.50 22.22 32.98
CA LEU A 21 48.17 20.84 32.57
C LEU A 21 46.84 20.36 33.19
N LEU A 22 46.58 20.70 34.45
CA LEU A 22 45.31 20.37 35.11
C LEU A 22 44.14 21.07 34.47
N ILE A 23 44.27 22.36 34.19
CA ILE A 23 43.20 23.12 33.52
C ILE A 23 42.96 22.57 32.10
N GLY A 24 44.01 22.28 31.33
CA GLY A 24 43.90 21.67 30.00
C GLY A 24 43.23 20.28 30.06
N SER A 25 43.56 19.48 31.04
CA SER A 25 42.92 18.16 31.27
C SER A 25 41.43 18.29 31.61
N LEU A 26 41.07 19.24 32.48
CA LEU A 26 39.65 19.48 32.82
C LEU A 26 38.83 19.95 31.62
N VAL A 27 39.37 20.88 30.80
CA VAL A 27 38.73 21.32 29.59
C VAL A 27 38.56 20.17 28.59
N TYR A 28 39.56 19.31 28.43
CA TYR A 28 39.50 18.13 27.59
C TYR A 28 38.43 17.13 28.04
N ILE A 29 38.38 16.85 29.35
CA ILE A 29 37.36 15.94 29.94
C ILE A 29 35.96 16.52 29.75
N PHE A 30 35.79 17.84 29.97
CA PHE A 30 34.49 18.51 29.79
C PHE A 30 34.03 18.44 28.33
N LYS A 31 34.93 18.69 27.38
CA LYS A 31 34.62 18.57 25.95
C LYS A 31 34.25 17.15 25.56
N LEU A 32 35.02 16.16 26.05
CA LEU A 32 34.75 14.74 25.79
C LEU A 32 33.39 14.29 26.35
N SER A 33 33.05 14.76 27.57
CA SER A 33 31.75 14.49 28.18
C SER A 33 30.59 15.11 27.42
N SER A 34 30.74 16.37 26.95
CA SER A 34 29.75 17.05 26.15
C SER A 34 29.53 16.36 24.78
N ASP A 35 30.61 15.99 24.10
CA ASP A 35 30.53 15.26 22.83
C ASP A 35 29.85 13.88 23.01
N THR A 36 30.09 13.21 24.14
CA THR A 36 29.45 11.92 24.45
C THR A 36 27.94 12.07 24.69
N GLU A 37 27.52 13.13 25.33
CA GLU A 37 26.10 13.42 25.60
C GLU A 37 25.34 13.78 24.32
N VAL A 38 25.95 14.55 23.42
CA VAL A 38 25.40 14.84 22.08
C VAL A 38 25.24 13.57 21.26
N VAL A 39 26.28 12.74 21.18
CA VAL A 39 26.23 11.45 20.44
C VAL A 39 25.16 10.51 21.03
N LYS A 40 25.04 10.46 22.35
CA LYS A 40 24.00 9.65 23.00
C LYS A 40 22.60 10.15 22.69
N THR A 41 22.40 11.45 22.66
CA THR A 41 21.11 12.07 22.32
C THR A 41 20.77 11.83 20.86
N GLU A 42 21.71 12.02 19.93
CA GLU A 42 21.53 11.74 18.51
C GLU A 42 21.22 10.25 18.26
N LEU A 43 21.91 9.35 18.92
CA LEU A 43 21.67 7.92 18.81
C LEU A 43 20.27 7.56 19.31
N THR A 44 19.85 8.09 20.45
CA THR A 44 18.51 7.85 21.01
C THR A 44 17.42 8.39 20.09
N THR A 45 17.60 9.59 19.53
CA THR A 45 16.67 10.20 18.58
C THR A 45 16.56 9.36 17.30
N THR A 46 17.69 8.94 16.74
CA THR A 46 17.73 8.10 15.55
C THR A 46 17.06 6.74 15.78
N MET A 47 17.26 6.13 16.96
CA MET A 47 16.60 4.87 17.32
C MET A 47 15.08 5.04 17.42
N THR A 48 14.60 6.09 18.08
CA THR A 48 13.17 6.39 18.20
C THR A 48 12.53 6.69 16.84
N GLU A 49 13.22 7.43 15.99
CA GLU A 49 12.75 7.69 14.61
C GLU A 49 12.70 6.42 13.77
N LYS A 50 13.71 5.55 13.91
CA LYS A 50 13.74 4.25 13.23
C LYS A 50 12.59 3.34 13.67
N GLU A 51 12.28 3.30 14.96
CA GLU A 51 11.14 2.56 15.51
C GLU A 51 9.81 3.10 14.99
N SER A 52 9.66 4.43 14.92
CA SER A 52 8.46 5.07 14.37
C SER A 52 8.25 4.68 12.91
N VAL A 53 9.28 4.78 12.07
CA VAL A 53 9.20 4.42 10.64
C VAL A 53 8.96 2.92 10.45
N MET A 54 9.54 2.07 11.31
CA MET A 54 9.29 0.64 11.30
C MET A 54 7.82 0.31 11.60
N LYS A 55 7.23 1.01 12.56
CA LYS A 55 5.81 0.88 12.88
C LYS A 55 4.93 1.27 11.71
N ASP A 56 5.20 2.41 11.07
CA ASP A 56 4.47 2.87 9.89
C ASP A 56 4.54 1.85 8.74
N LEU A 57 5.71 1.21 8.54
CA LEU A 57 5.88 0.15 7.54
C LEU A 57 5.10 -1.12 7.90
N GLN A 58 5.04 -1.49 9.18
CA GLN A 58 4.26 -2.64 9.64
C GLN A 58 2.76 -2.40 9.43
N GLU A 59 2.26 -1.21 9.75
CA GLU A 59 0.87 -0.83 9.52
C GLU A 59 0.53 -0.82 8.01
N LEU A 60 1.44 -0.29 7.20
CA LEU A 60 1.28 -0.29 5.74
C LEU A 60 1.27 -1.70 5.16
N LYS A 61 2.18 -2.57 5.62
CA LYS A 61 2.19 -4.00 5.23
C LYS A 61 0.86 -4.68 5.60
N ALA A 62 0.37 -4.48 6.82
CA ALA A 62 -0.90 -5.05 7.27
C ALA A 62 -2.08 -4.57 6.40
N THR A 63 -2.07 -3.31 5.98
CA THR A 63 -3.09 -2.76 5.08
C THR A 63 -3.05 -3.42 3.70
N TYR A 64 -1.84 -3.64 3.13
CA TYR A 64 -1.70 -4.40 1.88
C TYR A 64 -2.16 -5.84 2.04
N ASP A 65 -1.79 -6.53 3.11
CA ASP A 65 -2.20 -7.92 3.36
C ASP A 65 -3.74 -8.03 3.48
N ALA A 66 -4.40 -7.07 4.13
CA ALA A 66 -5.86 -7.00 4.21
C ALA A 66 -6.49 -6.78 2.83
N ALA A 67 -5.97 -5.83 2.05
CA ALA A 67 -6.46 -5.55 0.71
C ALA A 67 -6.28 -6.75 -0.24
N ILE A 68 -5.17 -7.47 -0.15
CA ILE A 68 -4.92 -8.70 -0.92
C ILE A 68 -5.94 -9.79 -0.55
N ALA A 69 -6.24 -9.95 0.74
CA ALA A 69 -7.19 -10.95 1.22
C ALA A 69 -8.64 -10.69 0.73
N GLU A 70 -8.99 -9.41 0.55
CA GLU A 70 -10.32 -9.02 0.07
C GLU A 70 -10.47 -9.02 -1.45
N ASN A 71 -9.37 -9.07 -2.21
CA ASN A 71 -9.39 -8.78 -3.64
C ASN A 71 -8.62 -9.81 -4.46
N THR A 72 -9.32 -10.43 -5.42
CA THR A 72 -8.73 -11.37 -6.38
C THR A 72 -8.29 -10.71 -7.69
N SER A 73 -8.79 -9.51 -8.02
CA SER A 73 -8.57 -8.89 -9.33
C SER A 73 -7.29 -8.04 -9.43
N MET A 74 -6.83 -7.47 -8.29
CA MET A 74 -5.62 -6.62 -8.22
C MET A 74 -4.54 -7.24 -7.34
N SER A 75 -4.63 -8.53 -7.03
CA SER A 75 -3.74 -9.20 -6.08
C SER A 75 -2.27 -9.11 -6.47
N ASP A 76 -1.92 -9.22 -7.74
CA ASP A 76 -0.53 -9.20 -8.20
C ASP A 76 0.12 -7.82 -7.99
N GLU A 77 -0.59 -6.73 -8.26
CA GLU A 77 -0.08 -5.38 -8.06
C GLU A 77 0.05 -5.04 -6.57
N LEU A 78 -0.93 -5.42 -5.77
CA LEU A 78 -0.90 -5.26 -4.31
C LEU A 78 0.22 -6.09 -3.68
N ILE A 79 0.47 -7.32 -4.16
CA ILE A 79 1.57 -8.18 -3.72
C ILE A 79 2.92 -7.52 -4.03
N GLN A 80 3.10 -7.00 -5.24
CA GLN A 80 4.35 -6.32 -5.61
C GLN A 80 4.63 -5.09 -4.73
N GLU A 81 3.61 -4.29 -4.44
CA GLU A 81 3.78 -3.13 -3.56
C GLU A 81 4.03 -3.53 -2.10
N ARG A 82 3.36 -4.56 -1.59
CA ARG A 82 3.64 -5.14 -0.27
C ARG A 82 5.09 -5.62 -0.17
N ASP A 83 5.60 -6.31 -1.20
CA ASP A 83 6.97 -6.84 -1.21
C ASP A 83 8.01 -5.70 -1.19
N LYS A 84 7.71 -4.56 -1.81
CA LYS A 84 8.54 -3.34 -1.67
C LYS A 84 8.55 -2.80 -0.24
N VAL A 85 7.41 -2.86 0.46
CA VAL A 85 7.33 -2.48 1.88
C VAL A 85 8.21 -3.41 2.72
N VAL A 86 8.15 -4.72 2.49
CA VAL A 86 8.99 -5.70 3.19
C VAL A 86 10.48 -5.46 2.93
N ALA A 87 10.87 -5.22 1.68
CA ALA A 87 12.25 -4.88 1.34
C ALA A 87 12.72 -3.59 2.05
N LEU A 88 11.85 -2.58 2.13
CA LEU A 88 12.17 -1.34 2.83
C LEU A 88 12.32 -1.54 4.35
N MET A 89 11.55 -2.45 4.96
CA MET A 89 11.72 -2.84 6.37
C MET A 89 13.09 -3.49 6.61
N ASP A 90 13.51 -4.37 5.72
CA ASP A 90 14.82 -5.03 5.80
C ASP A 90 15.97 -4.02 5.63
N ASP A 91 15.86 -3.09 4.71
CA ASP A 91 16.84 -2.04 4.48
C ASP A 91 16.91 -1.07 5.68
N LEU A 92 15.77 -0.70 6.25
CA LEU A 92 15.70 0.11 7.46
C LEU A 92 16.37 -0.61 8.64
N ASN A 93 16.17 -1.91 8.79
CA ASN A 93 16.81 -2.70 9.84
C ASN A 93 18.35 -2.67 9.74
N LYS A 94 18.88 -2.77 8.54
CA LYS A 94 20.32 -2.72 8.25
C LYS A 94 20.92 -1.32 8.33
N SER A 95 20.07 -0.27 8.22
CA SER A 95 20.51 1.11 8.25
C SER A 95 21.01 1.52 9.63
N LYS A 96 22.17 2.20 9.67
CA LYS A 96 22.79 2.75 10.88
C LYS A 96 22.72 4.29 10.96
N GLY A 97 22.07 4.93 10.00
CA GLY A 97 22.10 6.39 9.84
C GLY A 97 20.72 7.01 9.58
N ASP A 98 20.71 8.11 8.86
CA ASP A 98 19.57 8.96 8.54
C ASP A 98 18.33 8.19 8.10
N VAL A 99 17.24 8.38 8.82
CA VAL A 99 15.93 7.74 8.60
C VAL A 99 15.03 8.56 7.69
N SER A 100 15.41 9.79 7.36
CA SER A 100 14.58 10.74 6.59
C SER A 100 14.20 10.20 5.21
N LYS A 101 15.14 9.52 4.55
CA LYS A 101 14.89 8.85 3.25
C LYS A 101 13.79 7.79 3.36
N PHE A 102 13.83 6.97 4.40
CA PHE A 102 12.83 5.94 4.64
C PHE A 102 11.46 6.54 4.92
N ARG A 103 11.39 7.62 5.69
CA ARG A 103 10.14 8.35 5.96
C ARG A 103 9.50 8.88 4.66
N SER A 104 10.29 9.46 3.77
CA SER A 104 9.81 9.92 2.46
C SER A 104 9.26 8.78 1.60
N GLN A 105 9.94 7.62 1.60
CA GLN A 105 9.49 6.43 0.89
C GLN A 105 8.19 5.87 1.47
N VAL A 106 8.06 5.81 2.81
CA VAL A 106 6.81 5.41 3.49
C VAL A 106 5.66 6.31 3.10
N GLN A 107 5.85 7.64 3.10
CA GLN A 107 4.81 8.59 2.69
C GLN A 107 4.36 8.37 1.23
N ALA A 108 5.32 8.14 0.32
CA ALA A 108 5.01 7.84 -1.07
C ALA A 108 4.21 6.54 -1.21
N MET A 109 4.61 5.49 -0.48
CA MET A 109 3.91 4.20 -0.48
C MET A 109 2.51 4.29 0.15
N GLN A 110 2.33 5.08 1.21
CA GLN A 110 1.01 5.36 1.79
C GLN A 110 0.09 6.08 0.80
N GLY A 111 0.63 7.04 0.05
CA GLY A 111 -0.10 7.72 -1.02
C GLY A 111 -0.57 6.73 -2.09
N LYS A 112 0.33 5.87 -2.56
CA LYS A 112 0.02 4.84 -3.56
C LYS A 112 -1.02 3.83 -3.03
N MET A 113 -0.89 3.41 -1.78
CA MET A 113 -1.87 2.52 -1.15
C MET A 113 -3.29 3.12 -1.14
N LYS A 114 -3.43 4.40 -0.80
CA LYS A 114 -4.73 5.08 -0.85
C LYS A 114 -5.35 5.06 -2.24
N THR A 115 -4.54 5.29 -3.27
CA THR A 115 -4.99 5.22 -4.66
C THR A 115 -5.45 3.82 -5.03
N LEU A 116 -4.66 2.79 -4.74
CA LEU A 116 -4.99 1.40 -5.04
C LEU A 116 -6.27 0.92 -4.32
N VAL A 117 -6.46 1.32 -3.05
CA VAL A 117 -7.69 1.01 -2.31
C VAL A 117 -8.90 1.67 -2.96
N ALA A 118 -8.79 2.96 -3.33
CA ALA A 118 -9.88 3.67 -3.99
C ALA A 118 -10.24 3.06 -5.36
N GLU A 119 -9.23 2.68 -6.16
CA GLU A 119 -9.43 1.99 -7.43
C GLU A 119 -10.10 0.62 -7.23
N ASN A 120 -9.70 -0.11 -6.21
CA ASN A 120 -10.31 -1.39 -5.85
C ASN A 120 -11.78 -1.25 -5.47
N ASP A 121 -12.12 -0.26 -4.65
CA ASP A 121 -13.51 0.00 -4.26
C ASP A 121 -14.37 0.40 -5.46
N GLU A 122 -13.83 1.16 -6.40
CA GLU A 122 -14.52 1.51 -7.64
C GLU A 122 -14.72 0.28 -8.53
N LEU A 123 -13.71 -0.58 -8.69
CA LEU A 123 -13.82 -1.83 -9.44
C LEU A 123 -14.85 -2.79 -8.80
N LYS A 124 -14.92 -2.87 -7.48
CA LYS A 124 -15.96 -3.64 -6.78
C LYS A 124 -17.36 -3.14 -7.11
N LYS A 125 -17.58 -1.82 -7.13
CA LYS A 125 -18.87 -1.23 -7.52
C LYS A 125 -19.21 -1.55 -8.97
N GLN A 126 -18.27 -1.35 -9.89
CA GLN A 126 -18.46 -1.64 -11.31
C GLN A 126 -18.79 -3.12 -11.56
N ASN A 127 -18.08 -4.04 -10.88
CA ASN A 127 -18.37 -5.47 -10.95
C ASN A 127 -19.77 -5.81 -10.42
N GLY A 128 -20.21 -5.15 -9.34
CA GLY A 128 -21.56 -5.29 -8.82
C GLY A 128 -22.63 -4.84 -9.83
N VAL A 129 -22.43 -3.68 -10.47
CA VAL A 129 -23.33 -3.16 -11.51
C VAL A 129 -23.36 -4.10 -12.72
N LEU A 130 -22.19 -4.53 -13.21
CA LEU A 130 -22.08 -5.45 -14.34
C LEU A 130 -22.75 -6.81 -14.05
N THR A 131 -22.61 -7.32 -12.85
CA THR A 131 -23.29 -8.55 -12.41
C THR A 131 -24.80 -8.38 -12.47
N THR A 132 -25.33 -7.30 -11.93
CA THR A 132 -26.77 -6.99 -11.97
C THR A 132 -27.28 -6.83 -13.41
N GLN A 133 -26.54 -6.13 -14.27
CA GLN A 133 -26.90 -5.98 -15.68
C GLN A 133 -26.88 -7.32 -16.43
N ARG A 134 -25.86 -8.16 -16.19
CA ARG A 134 -25.79 -9.50 -16.76
C ARG A 134 -27.01 -10.33 -16.37
N ASP A 135 -27.35 -10.36 -15.09
CA ASP A 135 -28.44 -11.16 -14.57
C ASP A 135 -29.80 -10.67 -15.13
N SER A 136 -30.01 -9.36 -15.19
CA SER A 136 -31.18 -8.77 -15.86
C SER A 136 -31.25 -9.14 -17.32
N THR A 137 -30.13 -9.09 -18.05
CA THR A 137 -30.07 -9.46 -19.47
C THR A 137 -30.41 -10.94 -19.70
N ILE A 138 -29.95 -11.83 -18.81
CA ILE A 138 -30.26 -13.27 -18.84
C ILE A 138 -31.77 -13.49 -18.69
N VAL A 139 -32.41 -12.77 -17.77
CA VAL A 139 -33.87 -12.87 -17.56
C VAL A 139 -34.62 -12.43 -18.81
N VAL A 140 -34.30 -11.24 -19.35
CA VAL A 140 -34.93 -10.68 -20.56
C VAL A 140 -34.72 -11.62 -21.77
N LEU A 141 -33.54 -12.21 -21.93
CA LEU A 141 -33.25 -13.17 -22.97
C LEU A 141 -34.10 -14.45 -22.83
N GLY A 142 -34.28 -14.90 -21.59
CA GLY A 142 -35.13 -16.05 -21.29
C GLY A 142 -36.59 -15.81 -21.63
N GLU A 143 -37.12 -14.63 -21.30
CA GLU A 143 -38.48 -14.21 -21.67
C GLU A 143 -38.67 -14.05 -23.20
N SER A 144 -37.67 -13.44 -23.85
CA SER A 144 -37.68 -13.29 -25.32
C SER A 144 -37.67 -14.64 -26.03
N LYS A 145 -36.90 -15.61 -25.55
CA LYS A 145 -36.91 -16.98 -26.09
C LYS A 145 -38.27 -17.64 -25.96
N LYS A 146 -38.92 -17.58 -24.79
CA LYS A 146 -40.27 -18.10 -24.57
C LYS A 146 -41.28 -17.45 -25.51
N TYR A 147 -41.20 -16.12 -25.66
CA TYR A 147 -42.09 -15.40 -26.57
C TYR A 147 -41.89 -15.84 -28.01
N ASN A 148 -40.65 -16.01 -28.46
CA ASN A 148 -40.35 -16.51 -29.78
C ASN A 148 -40.88 -17.94 -30.02
N GLU A 149 -40.77 -18.83 -29.05
CA GLU A 149 -41.33 -20.20 -29.10
C GLU A 149 -42.87 -20.16 -29.29
N VAL A 150 -43.55 -19.28 -28.55
CA VAL A 150 -44.99 -19.08 -28.69
C VAL A 150 -45.33 -18.56 -30.10
N LEU A 151 -44.60 -17.58 -30.60
CA LEU A 151 -44.81 -17.03 -31.95
C LEU A 151 -44.58 -18.08 -33.07
N VAL A 152 -43.55 -18.92 -32.91
CA VAL A 152 -43.30 -20.03 -33.85
C VAL A 152 -44.47 -21.00 -33.84
N GLY A 153 -44.97 -21.40 -32.69
CA GLY A 153 -46.14 -22.27 -32.57
C GLY A 153 -47.41 -21.67 -33.19
N GLN A 154 -47.68 -20.39 -32.94
CA GLN A 154 -48.80 -19.66 -33.55
C GLN A 154 -48.66 -19.59 -35.07
N ASN A 155 -47.48 -19.31 -35.60
CA ASN A 155 -47.23 -19.29 -37.04
C ASN A 155 -47.45 -20.64 -37.71
N GLU A 156 -47.01 -21.75 -37.07
CA GLU A 156 -47.27 -23.10 -37.56
C GLU A 156 -48.75 -23.42 -37.59
N GLU A 157 -49.53 -23.02 -36.58
CA GLU A 157 -50.96 -23.25 -36.53
C GLU A 157 -51.71 -22.41 -37.56
N LEU A 158 -51.28 -21.17 -37.76
CA LEU A 158 -51.80 -20.30 -38.80
C LEU A 158 -51.53 -20.88 -40.18
N ALA A 159 -50.34 -21.37 -40.46
CA ALA A 159 -49.98 -22.03 -41.73
C ALA A 159 -50.87 -23.25 -42.01
N LYS A 160 -51.12 -24.10 -41.01
CA LYS A 160 -52.04 -25.25 -41.11
C LYS A 160 -53.49 -24.79 -41.41
N THR A 161 -53.92 -23.69 -40.84
CA THR A 161 -55.26 -23.15 -41.03
C THR A 161 -55.41 -22.57 -42.42
N VAL A 162 -54.42 -21.84 -42.92
CA VAL A 162 -54.37 -21.34 -44.28
C VAL A 162 -54.40 -22.49 -45.31
N GLU A 163 -53.61 -23.55 -45.07
CA GLU A 163 -53.58 -24.74 -45.90
C GLU A 163 -54.96 -25.43 -45.98
N ARG A 164 -55.63 -25.60 -44.84
CA ARG A 164 -56.98 -26.16 -44.78
C ARG A 164 -58.03 -25.30 -45.53
N GLY A 165 -57.93 -23.97 -45.31
CA GLY A 165 -58.84 -23.01 -46.01
C GLY A 165 -58.64 -23.02 -47.51
N SER A 166 -57.41 -23.10 -47.98
CA SER A 166 -57.11 -23.19 -49.41
C SER A 166 -57.64 -24.47 -50.08
N LYS A 167 -57.48 -25.63 -49.34
CA LYS A 167 -58.07 -26.91 -49.83
C LYS A 167 -59.60 -26.86 -49.92
N LEU A 168 -60.25 -26.26 -48.91
CA LEU A 168 -61.74 -26.10 -48.94
C LEU A 168 -62.20 -25.17 -50.02
N SER A 169 -61.48 -24.09 -50.31
CA SER A 169 -61.79 -23.19 -51.42
C SER A 169 -61.72 -23.88 -52.80
N VAL A 170 -60.68 -24.68 -53.02
CA VAL A 170 -60.49 -25.47 -54.24
C VAL A 170 -61.61 -26.51 -54.43
N LEU A 171 -62.04 -27.20 -53.35
CA LEU A 171 -63.15 -28.15 -53.38
C LEU A 171 -64.48 -27.47 -53.72
N ASN A 172 -64.74 -26.30 -53.11
CA ASN A 172 -65.98 -25.55 -53.36
C ASN A 172 -66.08 -25.04 -54.79
N THR A 173 -65.01 -24.63 -55.43
CA THR A 173 -64.95 -24.20 -56.82
C THR A 173 -65.15 -25.38 -57.80
N LYS A 174 -64.72 -26.58 -57.46
CA LYS A 174 -64.93 -27.80 -58.28
C LYS A 174 -66.34 -28.35 -58.18
N THR A 175 -67.09 -28.11 -57.12
CA THR A 175 -68.49 -28.58 -56.95
C THR A 175 -69.48 -27.57 -57.51
N ALA A 176 -69.11 -26.35 -57.85
CA ALA A 176 -69.95 -25.30 -58.43
C ALA A 176 -69.82 -25.19 -59.96
N ALA A 177 -68.95 -25.99 -60.60
CA ALA A 177 -68.76 -26.12 -62.03
C ALA A 177 -69.41 -27.40 -62.55
#